data_2ddf3b472f7fd81b4dad7ec04d80f15d
#
_entry.id   2ddf3b472f7fd81b4dad7ec04d80f15d
#
_cell.length_a   1.000
_cell.length_b   1.000
_cell.length_c   1.000
_cell.angle_alpha   90.00
_cell.angle_beta   90.00
_cell.angle_gamma   90.00
#
_symmetry.space_group_name_H-M   'P 1'
#
loop_
_entity.id
_entity.type
_entity.pdbx_description
1 polymer ?
#
loop_
_entity_poly.entity_id
_entity_poly.type
_entity_poly.pdbx_seq_one_letter_code
_entity_poly.pdbx_strand_id
1 'polypeptide(L)'
;MTNINLNAEEKEKSPKNDTPDAFNVKFLKTRQILLSGEINKALAEKVIKQLLILEADSSDPIRIFIDSPGGDADAGYAIFDMIRFINAPVYTIGMGLVASAGALVLLAAPKERRIALPNSHYL
;
A
#
# COMPACT_ATOMS: atom_id res chain seq x y z
N MET A 1 -13.17 14.69 -30.61
CA MET A 1 -13.51 13.74 -30.29
C MET A 1 -13.30 13.38 -29.99
N THR A 2 -13.33 14.10 -30.30
CA THR A 2 -13.71 13.12 -30.04
C THR A 2 -13.60 12.77 -29.57
N ASN A 3 -13.75 13.14 -29.76
CA ASN A 3 -14.14 12.13 -29.24
C ASN A 3 -13.99 11.74 -28.86
N ILE A 4 -14.03 12.18 -29.15
CA ILE A 4 -14.43 11.22 -28.70
C ILE A 4 -14.18 10.72 -28.32
N ASN A 5 -14.34 11.24 -28.55
CA ASN A 5 -14.56 10.16 -28.08
C ASN A 5 -14.24 9.92 -27.47
N LEU A 6 -14.31 10.51 -27.64
CA LEU A 6 -14.45 9.68 -27.07
C LEU A 6 -14.38 9.20 -26.69
N ASN A 7 -14.59 9.32 -26.77
CA ASN A 7 -14.94 8.26 -26.35
C ASN A 7 -14.86 7.52 -26.13
N ALA A 8 -14.85 7.80 -26.66
CA ALA A 8 -15.14 6.74 -26.43
C ALA A 8 -14.67 6.17 -26.09
N GLU A 9 -14.56 6.62 -26.14
CA GLU A 9 -14.26 5.85 -25.73
C GLU A 9 -14.01 5.49 -24.92
N GLU A 10 -14.25 5.91 -24.76
CA GLU A 10 -14.34 5.30 -24.00
C GLU A 10 -14.61 4.64 -23.53
N LYS A 11 -15.01 4.56 -23.77
CA LYS A 11 -15.45 3.81 -23.39
C LYS A 11 -15.52 2.81 -23.09
N GLU A 12 -15.56 2.74 -23.12
CA GLU A 12 -15.59 1.79 -22.78
C GLU A 12 -15.30 0.95 -22.39
N LYS A 13 -15.53 0.74 -22.30
CA LYS A 13 -15.14 0.02 -21.90
C LYS A 13 -15.29 -0.91 -21.41
N SER A 14 -15.37 -1.23 -21.60
CA SER A 14 -15.39 -2.14 -21.11
C SER A 14 -15.14 -2.78 -20.33
N PRO A 15 -15.68 -3.04 -20.16
CA PRO A 15 -15.50 -3.67 -18.99
C PRO A 15 -14.55 -4.50 -18.77
N LYS A 16 -14.44 -4.85 -19.09
CA LYS A 16 -13.60 -5.38 -18.77
C LYS A 16 -12.56 -4.87 -18.56
N ASN A 17 -12.73 -4.16 -18.61
CA ASN A 17 -11.90 -3.50 -18.11
C ASN A 17 -11.07 -3.85 -17.02
N ASP A 18 -10.46 -4.86 -16.94
CA ASP A 18 -9.60 -5.26 -15.89
C ASP A 18 -8.16 -4.97 -16.25
N THR A 19 -7.92 -3.68 -16.50
CA THR A 19 -6.55 -3.21 -16.64
C THR A 19 -5.90 -3.20 -15.26
N PRO A 20 -4.57 -3.32 -15.18
CA PRO A 20 -3.87 -3.19 -13.90
C PRO A 20 -4.22 -1.91 -13.16
N ASP A 21 -4.40 -0.81 -13.88
CA ASP A 21 -4.75 0.47 -13.25
C ASP A 21 -6.15 0.43 -12.64
N ALA A 22 -7.12 -0.13 -13.36
CA ALA A 22 -8.49 -0.25 -12.83
C ALA A 22 -8.51 -1.15 -11.60
N PHE A 23 -7.78 -2.23 -11.63
CA PHE A 23 -7.69 -3.13 -10.49
C PHE A 23 -7.07 -2.43 -9.29
N ASN A 24 -5.99 -1.70 -9.50
CA ASN A 24 -5.30 -0.98 -8.43
C ASN A 24 -6.19 0.09 -7.81
N VAL A 25 -6.98 0.78 -8.62
CA VAL A 25 -7.93 1.77 -8.11
C VAL A 25 -8.96 1.10 -7.20
N LYS A 26 -9.52 -0.03 -7.65
CA LYS A 26 -10.48 -0.77 -6.83
C LYS A 26 -9.86 -1.25 -5.54
N PHE A 27 -8.63 -1.77 -5.61
CA PHE A 27 -7.95 -2.28 -4.43
C PHE A 27 -7.75 -1.16 -3.41
N LEU A 28 -7.30 0.00 -3.86
CA LEU A 28 -7.05 1.13 -2.97
C LEU A 28 -8.33 1.58 -2.28
N LYS A 29 -9.47 1.54 -2.96
CA LYS A 29 -10.75 1.92 -2.35
C LYS A 29 -11.14 1.04 -1.18
N THR A 30 -10.56 -0.14 -1.06
CA THR A 30 -10.80 -1.01 0.10
C THR A 30 -10.00 -0.57 1.32
N ARG A 31 -9.21 0.49 1.22
CA ARG A 31 -8.32 1.02 2.24
C ARG A 31 -7.26 0.00 2.62
N GLN A 32 -6.76 -0.70 1.61
CA GLN A 32 -5.70 -1.69 1.78
C GLN A 32 -4.54 -1.33 0.86
N ILE A 33 -3.34 -1.61 1.33
CA ILE A 33 -2.10 -1.37 0.59
C ILE A 33 -1.29 -2.66 0.64
N LEU A 34 -0.72 -3.04 -0.49
CA LEU A 34 0.21 -4.17 -0.55
C LEU A 34 1.63 -3.62 -0.71
N LEU A 35 2.48 -3.90 0.28
CA LEU A 35 3.90 -3.57 0.22
C LEU A 35 4.64 -4.88 -0.02
N SER A 36 4.99 -5.13 -1.27
CA SER A 36 5.60 -6.39 -1.68
C SER A 36 6.89 -6.13 -2.44
N GLY A 37 7.88 -6.98 -2.18
CA GLY A 37 9.16 -6.90 -2.86
C GLY A 37 10.14 -5.98 -2.17
N GLU A 38 11.22 -5.67 -2.87
CA GLU A 38 12.30 -4.85 -2.31
C GLU A 38 11.84 -3.42 -2.04
N ILE A 39 12.21 -2.89 -0.88
CA ILE A 39 11.91 -1.51 -0.51
C ILE A 39 12.97 -0.60 -1.10
N ASN A 40 12.56 0.23 -2.04
CA ASN A 40 13.39 1.26 -2.64
C ASN A 40 12.61 2.56 -2.67
N LYS A 41 13.24 3.61 -3.21
CA LYS A 41 12.61 4.92 -3.23
C LYS A 41 11.29 4.92 -4.01
N ALA A 42 11.25 4.23 -5.14
CA ALA A 42 10.05 4.19 -5.97
C ALA A 42 8.88 3.52 -5.24
N LEU A 43 9.15 2.41 -4.56
CA LEU A 43 8.12 1.72 -3.77
C LEU A 43 7.65 2.60 -2.62
N ALA A 44 8.60 3.27 -1.93
CA ALA A 44 8.25 4.14 -0.82
C ALA A 44 7.34 5.28 -1.29
N GLU A 45 7.67 5.93 -2.40
CA GLU A 45 6.85 6.99 -2.94
C GLU A 45 5.44 6.51 -3.27
N LYS A 46 5.34 5.33 -3.86
CA LYS A 46 4.04 4.75 -4.20
C LYS A 46 3.19 4.53 -2.95
N VAL A 47 3.77 3.90 -1.94
CA VAL A 47 3.06 3.60 -0.69
C VAL A 47 2.66 4.89 0.03
N ILE A 48 3.58 5.86 0.09
CA ILE A 48 3.32 7.14 0.75
C ILE A 48 2.17 7.88 0.05
N LYS A 49 2.17 7.91 -1.29
CA LYS A 49 1.08 8.54 -2.02
C LYS A 49 -0.25 7.85 -1.76
N GLN A 50 -0.25 6.52 -1.68
CA GLN A 50 -1.46 5.78 -1.36
C GLN A 50 -1.96 6.12 0.04
N LEU A 51 -1.06 6.22 1.03
CA LEU A 51 -1.43 6.60 2.38
C LEU A 51 -2.04 8.00 2.42
N LEU A 52 -1.44 8.94 1.68
CA LEU A 52 -1.94 10.32 1.65
C LEU A 52 -3.30 10.42 0.96
N ILE A 53 -3.52 9.65 -0.10
CA ILE A 53 -4.83 9.61 -0.77
C ILE A 53 -5.89 9.08 0.20
N LEU A 54 -5.58 7.99 0.90
CA LEU A 54 -6.53 7.40 1.83
C LEU A 54 -6.80 8.30 3.02
N GLU A 55 -5.76 8.99 3.51
CA GLU A 55 -5.92 9.94 4.61
C GLU A 55 -6.82 11.11 4.22
N ALA A 56 -6.68 11.60 2.97
CA ALA A 56 -7.52 12.69 2.48
C ALA A 56 -8.98 12.26 2.35
N ASP A 57 -9.23 10.98 2.11
CA ASP A 57 -10.58 10.46 1.90
C ASP A 57 -11.35 10.28 3.21
N SER A 58 -10.75 9.69 4.22
CA SER A 58 -11.40 9.53 5.53
C SER A 58 -10.37 9.13 6.58
N SER A 59 -10.81 9.07 7.84
CA SER A 59 -9.99 8.60 8.96
C SER A 59 -10.23 7.12 9.29
N ASP A 60 -10.92 6.40 8.42
CA ASP A 60 -11.16 4.98 8.66
C ASP A 60 -9.85 4.20 8.65
N PRO A 61 -9.79 3.05 9.32
CA PRO A 61 -8.56 2.27 9.38
C PRO A 61 -8.03 1.85 8.01
N ILE A 62 -6.70 1.81 7.91
CA ILE A 62 -5.96 1.38 6.72
C ILE A 62 -5.21 0.10 7.08
N ARG A 63 -5.15 -0.86 6.16
CA ARG A 63 -4.38 -2.08 6.35
C ARG A 63 -3.27 -2.15 5.34
N ILE A 64 -2.04 -2.41 5.81
CA ILE A 64 -0.89 -2.59 4.96
C ILE A 64 -0.40 -4.03 5.10
N PHE A 65 -0.43 -4.77 4.01
CA PHE A 65 0.11 -6.14 3.96
C PHE A 65 1.56 -6.05 3.53
N ILE A 66 2.45 -6.68 4.28
CA ILE A 66 3.90 -6.56 4.09
C ILE A 66 4.51 -7.93 3.80
N ASP A 67 5.15 -8.04 2.65
CA ASP A 67 5.90 -9.21 2.21
C ASP A 67 7.15 -8.70 1.51
N SER A 68 8.23 -8.51 2.26
CA SER A 68 9.41 -7.80 1.75
C SER A 68 10.69 -8.30 2.42
N PRO A 69 11.75 -8.54 1.64
CA PRO A 69 13.06 -8.85 2.19
C PRO A 69 13.77 -7.62 2.75
N GLY A 70 13.17 -6.44 2.62
CA GLY A 70 13.80 -5.20 3.02
C GLY A 70 14.37 -4.45 1.84
N GLY A 71 15.41 -3.67 2.07
CA GLY A 71 16.06 -2.88 1.05
C GLY A 71 16.64 -1.62 1.64
N ASP A 72 16.32 -0.47 1.04
CA ASP A 72 16.86 0.81 1.47
C ASP A 72 16.28 1.25 2.80
N ALA A 73 17.13 1.52 3.78
CA ALA A 73 16.69 1.89 5.12
C ALA A 73 15.97 3.22 5.13
N ASP A 74 16.47 4.20 4.38
CA ASP A 74 15.83 5.53 4.35
C ASP A 74 14.43 5.45 3.73
N ALA A 75 14.26 4.64 2.70
CA ALA A 75 12.94 4.42 2.12
C ALA A 75 12.00 3.77 3.12
N GLY A 76 12.50 2.81 3.89
CA GLY A 76 11.74 2.17 4.96
C GLY A 76 11.32 3.17 6.03
N TYR A 77 12.23 4.04 6.46
CA TYR A 77 11.91 5.07 7.44
C TYR A 77 10.89 6.08 6.92
N ALA A 78 10.96 6.42 5.63
CA ALA A 78 9.98 7.33 5.05
C ALA A 78 8.56 6.76 5.16
N ILE A 79 8.40 5.46 4.89
CA ILE A 79 7.11 4.80 5.04
C ILE A 79 6.71 4.75 6.52
N PHE A 80 7.66 4.37 7.38
CA PHE A 80 7.45 4.30 8.82
C PHE A 80 6.91 5.63 9.36
N ASP A 81 7.57 6.72 9.01
CA ASP A 81 7.17 8.04 9.50
C ASP A 81 5.81 8.44 8.96
N MET A 82 5.51 8.14 7.71
CA MET A 82 4.20 8.49 7.14
C MET A 82 3.08 7.72 7.83
N ILE A 83 3.29 6.45 8.13
CA ILE A 83 2.31 5.64 8.86
C ILE A 83 1.99 6.30 10.20
N ARG A 84 3.01 6.83 10.87
CA ARG A 84 2.82 7.44 12.19
C ARG A 84 2.32 8.88 12.11
N PHE A 85 2.49 9.53 10.98
CA PHE A 85 2.09 10.92 10.79
C PHE A 85 0.59 11.07 10.52
N ILE A 86 0.00 10.20 9.74
CA ILE A 86 -1.42 10.31 9.36
C ILE A 86 -2.32 10.01 10.56
N ASN A 87 -3.55 10.52 10.49
CA ASN A 87 -4.51 10.34 11.59
C ASN A 87 -5.21 8.98 11.53
N ALA A 88 -5.43 8.43 10.34
CA ALA A 88 -6.09 7.14 10.20
C ALA A 88 -5.27 6.06 10.92
N PRO A 89 -5.92 5.18 11.70
CA PRO A 89 -5.19 4.06 12.30
C PRO A 89 -4.71 3.09 11.23
N VAL A 90 -3.45 2.70 11.31
CA VAL A 90 -2.86 1.78 10.34
C VAL A 90 -2.60 0.44 11.02
N TYR A 91 -3.09 -0.63 10.41
CA TYR A 91 -2.79 -2.00 10.78
C TYR A 91 -1.71 -2.52 9.84
N THR A 92 -0.68 -3.13 10.39
CA THR A 92 0.37 -3.76 9.59
C THR A 92 0.25 -5.27 9.73
N ILE A 93 0.20 -5.95 8.60
CA ILE A 93 0.01 -7.39 8.53
C ILE A 93 1.20 -8.01 7.82
N GLY A 94 1.99 -8.81 8.55
CA GLY A 94 3.15 -9.49 7.97
C GLY A 94 2.74 -10.80 7.34
N MET A 95 3.25 -11.05 6.14
CA MET A 95 3.03 -12.30 5.44
C MET A 95 4.27 -12.66 4.63
N GLY A 96 4.45 -13.94 4.34
CA GLY A 96 5.61 -14.41 3.60
C GLY A 96 6.89 -14.13 4.35
N LEU A 97 7.72 -13.25 3.82
CA LEU A 97 8.98 -12.84 4.43
C LEU A 97 8.91 -11.37 4.82
N VAL A 98 9.20 -11.07 6.08
CA VAL A 98 9.24 -9.69 6.57
C VAL A 98 10.61 -9.47 7.20
N ALA A 99 11.52 -8.85 6.48
CA ALA A 99 12.91 -8.78 6.89
C ALA A 99 13.47 -7.36 6.78
N SER A 100 14.40 -7.01 7.67
CA SER A 100 15.17 -5.77 7.60
C SER A 100 14.22 -4.55 7.54
N ALA A 101 14.32 -3.71 6.50
CA ALA A 101 13.46 -2.54 6.35
C ALA A 101 11.98 -2.90 6.30
N GLY A 102 11.62 -4.11 5.83
CA GLY A 102 10.24 -4.60 5.88
C GLY A 102 9.76 -4.79 7.31
N ALA A 103 10.62 -5.34 8.17
CA ALA A 103 10.28 -5.49 9.59
C ALA A 103 10.16 -4.12 10.26
N LEU A 104 10.98 -3.16 9.84
CA LEU A 104 10.89 -1.80 10.36
C LEU A 104 9.51 -1.21 10.07
N VAL A 105 9.02 -1.35 8.84
CA VAL A 105 7.69 -0.85 8.49
C VAL A 105 6.60 -1.53 9.31
N LEU A 106 6.73 -2.84 9.55
CA LEU A 106 5.78 -3.56 10.39
C LEU A 106 5.67 -2.90 11.77
N LEU A 107 6.79 -2.46 12.32
CA LEU A 107 6.86 -1.86 13.65
C LEU A 107 6.30 -0.44 13.72
N ALA A 108 5.93 0.15 12.60
CA ALA A 108 5.34 1.49 12.60
C ALA A 108 3.96 1.50 13.26
N ALA A 109 3.21 0.40 13.17
CA ALA A 109 1.94 0.28 13.88
C ALA A 109 2.20 -0.11 15.33
N PRO A 110 1.36 0.33 16.27
CA PRO A 110 1.48 -0.12 17.66
C PRO A 110 1.16 -1.61 17.76
N LYS A 111 1.54 -2.18 18.89
CA LYS A 111 1.42 -3.62 19.11
C LYS A 111 0.01 -4.15 18.81
N GLU A 112 -0.99 -3.40 19.20
CA GLU A 112 -2.39 -3.82 19.06
C GLU A 112 -2.84 -3.89 17.60
N ARG A 113 -2.09 -3.26 16.70
CA ARG A 113 -2.44 -3.20 15.29
C ARG A 113 -1.42 -3.91 14.41
N ARG A 114 -0.54 -4.74 15.02
CA ARG A 114 0.39 -5.59 14.26
C ARG A 114 -0.16 -7.01 14.20
N ILE A 115 -0.18 -7.56 13.01
CA ILE A 115 -0.70 -8.91 12.80
C ILE A 115 0.35 -9.72 12.05
N ALA A 116 0.61 -10.94 12.50
CA ALA A 116 1.49 -11.88 11.82
C ALA A 116 0.66 -13.05 11.32
N LEU A 117 0.69 -13.28 10.01
CA LEU A 117 0.00 -14.45 9.47
C LEU A 117 0.79 -15.72 9.80
N PRO A 118 0.12 -16.89 9.88
CA PRO A 118 0.73 -18.07 10.49
C PRO A 118 2.01 -18.58 9.85
N ASN A 119 2.18 -18.41 8.56
CA ASN A 119 3.35 -18.94 7.84
C ASN A 119 4.36 -17.86 7.48
N SER A 120 4.33 -16.73 8.15
CA SER A 120 5.28 -15.65 7.88
C SER A 120 6.58 -15.83 8.65
N HIS A 121 7.68 -15.32 8.07
CA HIS A 121 9.01 -15.37 8.64
C HIS A 121 9.51 -13.95 8.88
N TYR A 122 10.19 -13.75 9.99
CA TYR A 122 10.66 -12.43 10.41
C TYR A 122 12.17 -12.44 10.65
N LEU A 123 12.89 -11.56 9.98
CA LEU A 123 14.35 -11.47 10.12
C LEU A 123 14.82 -10.05 10.41
#